data_c736a24d51d7d5e4a8812f98b62ec8e1
#
_entry.id   c736a24d51d7d5e4a8812f98b62ec8e1
#
_cell.length_a   1.000
_cell.length_b   1.000
_cell.length_c   1.000
_cell.angle_alpha   90.00
_cell.angle_beta   90.00
_cell.angle_gamma   90.00
#
_symmetry.space_group_name_H-M   'P 1'
#
loop_
_entity.id
_entity.type
_entity.pdbx_description
1 polymer ?
#
loop_
_entity_poly.entity_id
_entity_poly.type
_entity_poly.pdbx_seq_one_letter_code
_entity_poly.pdbx_strand_id
1 'polypeptide(L)'
;MTSANPEFTVRRDVPQTMRDGTVLRADVYMPRGTGPFPALLERTPYSKDNSPECQVGSPPFFASHGYAVVIQDVRGRFTSEGRFIPFHDDGWGPNRDGYDTVEWIAQQPWSNGRIGTLGSSHNGIVILAAPRHPEVLRRIS
;
A
#
# COMPACT_ATOMS: atom_id res chain seq x y z
N MET A 1 -8.88 -5.79 -17.75
CA MET A 1 -8.12 -6.95 -18.22
C MET A 1 -6.83 -7.06 -17.42
N THR A 2 -6.60 -8.19 -16.81
CA THR A 2 -5.38 -8.42 -16.05
C THR A 2 -4.25 -8.68 -17.04
N SER A 3 -3.25 -7.80 -17.11
CA SER A 3 -2.07 -8.11 -17.89
C SER A 3 -1.21 -9.10 -17.12
N ALA A 4 -1.11 -10.31 -17.60
CA ALA A 4 -0.23 -11.31 -17.06
C ALA A 4 1.16 -11.14 -17.67
N ASN A 5 2.14 -10.78 -16.84
CA ASN A 5 3.55 -10.89 -17.16
C ASN A 5 4.03 -12.24 -16.61
N PRO A 6 4.97 -12.98 -17.28
CA PRO A 6 5.48 -14.23 -16.75
C PRO A 6 6.10 -14.12 -15.34
N GLU A 7 6.49 -12.93 -14.93
CA GLU A 7 7.16 -12.71 -13.63
C GLU A 7 6.26 -12.14 -12.54
N PHE A 8 5.13 -11.55 -12.88
CA PHE A 8 4.18 -11.00 -11.90
C PHE A 8 2.78 -10.83 -12.51
N THR A 9 1.80 -10.61 -11.64
CA THR A 9 0.43 -10.24 -12.01
C THR A 9 0.03 -8.96 -11.28
N VAL A 10 -0.98 -8.25 -11.81
CA VAL A 10 -1.50 -7.02 -11.18
C VAL A 10 -2.97 -7.21 -10.88
N ARG A 11 -3.34 -6.96 -9.62
CA ARG A 11 -4.73 -6.88 -9.17
C ARG A 11 -5.08 -5.41 -8.98
N ARG A 12 -6.03 -4.91 -9.75
CA ARG A 12 -6.43 -3.50 -9.74
C ARG A 12 -7.56 -3.24 -8.76
N ASP A 13 -7.56 -2.04 -8.17
CA ASP A 13 -8.64 -1.50 -7.36
C ASP A 13 -9.08 -2.42 -6.21
N VAL A 14 -8.12 -3.07 -5.58
CA VAL A 14 -8.36 -3.97 -4.45
C VAL A 14 -8.89 -3.15 -3.26
N PRO A 15 -10.08 -3.48 -2.74
CA PRO A 15 -10.67 -2.74 -1.64
C PRO A 15 -9.99 -3.07 -0.31
N GLN A 16 -9.77 -2.02 0.49
CA GLN A 16 -9.20 -2.10 1.81
C GLN A 16 -10.06 -1.27 2.76
N THR A 17 -10.78 -1.94 3.66
CA THR A 17 -11.71 -1.26 4.58
C THR A 17 -10.94 -0.74 5.80
N MET A 18 -11.03 0.55 6.02
CA MET A 18 -10.42 1.22 7.19
C MET A 18 -11.31 1.07 8.42
N ARG A 19 -10.80 1.46 9.60
CA ARG A 19 -11.52 1.28 10.88
C ARG A 19 -12.86 1.97 10.97
N ASP A 20 -13.04 3.06 10.23
CA ASP A 20 -14.32 3.80 10.18
C ASP A 20 -15.27 3.30 9.08
N GLY A 21 -14.93 2.21 8.40
CA GLY A 21 -15.72 1.64 7.32
C GLY A 21 -15.45 2.24 5.94
N THR A 22 -14.65 3.28 5.83
CA THR A 22 -14.27 3.87 4.55
C THR A 22 -13.42 2.90 3.75
N VAL A 23 -13.73 2.73 2.48
CA VAL A 23 -13.00 1.81 1.60
C VAL A 23 -11.97 2.59 0.79
N LEU A 24 -10.71 2.28 1.01
CA LEU A 24 -9.61 2.73 0.18
C LEU A 24 -9.30 1.65 -0.86
N ARG A 25 -8.64 2.03 -1.95
CA ARG A 25 -8.32 1.09 -3.02
C ARG A 25 -6.85 1.14 -3.37
N ALA A 26 -6.31 -0.05 -3.64
CA ALA A 26 -4.92 -0.22 -4.00
C ALA A 26 -4.78 -1.13 -5.22
N ASP A 27 -3.70 -0.94 -5.96
CA ASP A 27 -3.22 -1.92 -6.93
C ASP A 27 -2.19 -2.81 -6.24
N VAL A 28 -2.28 -4.12 -6.45
CA VAL A 28 -1.36 -5.10 -5.88
C VAL A 28 -0.61 -5.80 -7.00
N TYR A 29 0.71 -5.57 -7.04
CA TYR A 29 1.62 -6.24 -7.95
C TYR A 29 2.12 -7.49 -7.23
N MET A 30 1.68 -8.66 -7.71
CA MET A 30 1.92 -9.93 -7.05
C MET A 30 3.02 -10.71 -7.75
N PRO A 31 4.06 -11.17 -7.02
CA PRO A 31 5.08 -12.03 -7.59
C PRO A 31 4.51 -13.33 -8.11
N ARG A 32 5.24 -13.97 -8.99
CA ARG A 32 4.94 -15.32 -9.45
C ARG A 32 5.15 -16.32 -8.31
N GLY A 33 4.30 -17.33 -8.24
CA GLY A 33 4.39 -18.40 -7.24
C GLY A 33 3.35 -18.24 -6.13
N THR A 34 3.51 -19.01 -5.08
CA THR A 34 2.50 -19.11 -4.01
C THR A 34 2.82 -18.29 -2.78
N GLY A 35 4.06 -17.82 -2.64
CA GLY A 35 4.50 -17.09 -1.46
C GLY A 35 4.65 -17.97 -0.21
N PRO A 36 4.48 -17.42 1.01
CA PRO A 36 4.17 -16.00 1.24
C PRO A 36 5.33 -15.06 0.91
N PHE A 37 4.98 -13.83 0.58
CA PHE A 37 5.94 -12.82 0.14
C PHE A 37 6.08 -11.66 1.13
N PRO A 38 7.28 -11.05 1.24
CA PRO A 38 7.38 -9.73 1.85
C PRO A 38 6.67 -8.71 0.97
N ALA A 39 6.13 -7.67 1.58
CA ALA A 39 5.38 -6.63 0.89
C ALA A 39 6.08 -5.28 0.95
N LEU A 40 5.87 -4.47 -0.07
CA LEU A 40 6.25 -3.07 -0.09
C LEU A 40 4.97 -2.23 -0.25
N LEU A 41 4.82 -1.21 0.56
CA LEU A 41 3.66 -0.31 0.55
C LEU A 41 4.07 1.08 0.12
N GLU A 42 3.36 1.61 -0.86
CA GLU A 42 3.36 3.02 -1.21
C GLU A 42 1.92 3.56 -1.06
N ARG A 43 1.78 4.72 -0.43
CA ARG A 43 0.51 5.43 -0.34
C ARG A 43 0.67 6.78 -1.02
N THR A 44 -0.28 7.15 -1.88
CA THR A 44 -0.11 8.32 -2.73
C THR A 44 -1.39 9.16 -2.86
N PRO A 45 -1.25 10.50 -2.80
CA PRO A 45 -2.33 11.42 -3.17
C PRO A 45 -2.33 11.76 -4.66
N TYR A 46 -1.36 11.26 -5.43
CA TYR A 46 -1.12 11.65 -6.83
C TYR A 46 -1.65 10.66 -7.85
N SER A 47 -2.47 9.69 -7.44
CA SER A 47 -2.96 8.56 -8.21
C SER A 47 -2.01 7.36 -8.26
N LYS A 48 -2.52 6.24 -7.83
CA LYS A 48 -1.78 4.95 -7.93
C LYS A 48 -1.47 4.56 -9.38
N ASP A 49 -2.23 5.08 -10.35
CA ASP A 49 -2.00 4.81 -11.77
C ASP A 49 -0.77 5.54 -12.31
N ASN A 50 -0.39 6.65 -11.68
CA ASN A 50 0.78 7.45 -12.08
C ASN A 50 2.02 7.17 -11.21
N SER A 51 1.85 6.55 -10.06
CA SER A 51 2.92 6.28 -9.10
C SER A 51 4.06 5.42 -9.66
N PRO A 52 3.78 4.38 -10.45
CA PRO A 52 4.81 3.42 -10.86
C PRO A 52 6.00 4.02 -11.62
N GLU A 53 5.81 5.15 -12.26
CA GLU A 53 6.84 5.74 -13.12
C GLU A 53 7.66 6.82 -12.42
N CYS A 54 7.17 7.34 -11.29
CA CYS A 54 7.69 8.56 -10.69
C CYS A 54 8.35 8.37 -9.33
N GLN A 55 8.19 7.23 -8.69
CA GLN A 55 8.63 7.00 -7.32
C GLN A 55 9.82 6.04 -7.22
N VAL A 56 10.26 5.81 -6.03
CA VAL A 56 11.48 5.05 -5.74
C VAL A 56 11.33 3.59 -6.19
N GLY A 57 11.78 3.30 -7.36
CA GLY A 57 11.72 1.97 -7.94
C GLY A 57 10.38 1.65 -8.61
N SER A 58 10.43 0.78 -9.60
CA SER A 58 9.25 0.34 -10.34
C SER A 58 8.56 -0.82 -9.61
N PRO A 59 7.24 -0.76 -9.37
CA PRO A 59 6.50 -1.90 -8.84
C PRO A 59 6.71 -3.21 -9.62
N PRO A 60 6.72 -3.20 -10.97
CA PRO A 60 7.07 -4.40 -11.72
C PRO A 60 8.45 -4.97 -11.39
N PHE A 61 9.44 -4.10 -11.20
CA PHE A 61 10.80 -4.53 -10.82
C PHE A 61 10.78 -5.28 -9.49
N PHE A 62 10.17 -4.70 -8.47
CA PHE A 62 10.12 -5.34 -7.15
C PHE A 62 9.28 -6.62 -7.18
N ALA A 63 8.16 -6.63 -7.89
CA ALA A 63 7.33 -7.82 -8.00
C ALA A 63 8.06 -8.97 -8.70
N SER A 64 8.86 -8.67 -9.73
CA SER A 64 9.67 -9.69 -10.41
C SER A 64 10.81 -10.22 -9.54
N HIS A 65 11.14 -9.53 -8.45
CA HIS A 65 12.16 -9.94 -7.48
C HIS A 65 11.58 -10.50 -6.16
N GLY A 66 10.31 -10.89 -6.16
CA GLY A 66 9.72 -11.59 -5.03
C GLY A 66 9.03 -10.73 -3.97
N TYR A 67 8.80 -9.45 -4.24
CA TYR A 67 8.07 -8.54 -3.36
C TYR A 67 6.65 -8.30 -3.87
N ALA A 68 5.65 -8.50 -3.01
CA ALA A 68 4.30 -8.02 -3.31
C ALA A 68 4.28 -6.50 -3.11
N VAL A 69 3.90 -5.74 -4.13
CA VAL A 69 3.88 -4.28 -4.05
C VAL A 69 2.45 -3.78 -4.00
N VAL A 70 2.11 -3.02 -2.97
CA VAL A 70 0.79 -2.42 -2.76
C VAL A 70 0.90 -0.92 -2.94
N ILE A 71 0.17 -0.37 -3.91
CA ILE A 71 0.11 1.07 -4.13
C ILE A 71 -1.32 1.52 -3.88
N GLN A 72 -1.53 2.33 -2.83
CA GLN A 72 -2.84 2.76 -2.38
C GLN A 72 -3.06 4.24 -2.67
N ASP A 73 -4.23 4.55 -3.27
CA ASP A 73 -4.75 5.92 -3.25
C ASP A 73 -5.15 6.27 -1.82
N VAL A 74 -4.66 7.41 -1.31
CA VAL A 74 -5.05 7.87 0.03
C VAL A 74 -6.53 8.25 0.07
N ARG A 75 -7.08 8.30 1.28
CA ARG A 75 -8.48 8.66 1.54
C ARG A 75 -8.91 9.89 0.73
N GLY A 76 -10.06 9.78 0.05
CA GLY A 76 -10.67 10.87 -0.69
C GLY A 76 -9.98 11.24 -2.00
N ARG A 77 -9.01 10.44 -2.45
CA ARG A 77 -8.33 10.67 -3.73
C ARG A 77 -8.59 9.52 -4.69
N PHE A 78 -8.83 9.89 -5.95
CA PHE A 78 -9.01 8.97 -7.08
C PHE A 78 -9.96 7.80 -6.79
N THR A 79 -9.47 6.57 -6.67
CA THR A 79 -10.32 5.38 -6.50
C THR A 79 -10.74 5.12 -5.05
N SER A 80 -10.14 5.82 -4.09
CA SER A 80 -10.45 5.67 -2.67
C SER A 80 -11.61 6.58 -2.25
N GLU A 81 -12.45 6.06 -1.37
CA GLU A 81 -13.59 6.78 -0.81
C GLU A 81 -13.16 7.78 0.29
N GLY A 82 -14.12 8.58 0.75
CA GLY A 82 -13.94 9.50 1.85
C GLY A 82 -13.59 10.92 1.38
N ARG A 83 -13.18 11.74 2.34
CA ARG A 83 -12.78 13.12 2.11
C ARG A 83 -11.28 13.28 2.26
N PHE A 84 -10.64 13.93 1.30
CA PHE A 84 -9.23 14.22 1.35
C PHE A 84 -8.96 15.48 2.19
N ILE A 85 -8.24 15.29 3.28
CA ILE A 85 -7.64 16.36 4.08
C ILE A 85 -6.14 15.99 4.20
N PRO A 86 -5.25 16.79 3.62
CA PRO A 86 -3.83 16.43 3.59
C PRO A 86 -3.28 16.09 4.97
N PHE A 87 -2.65 14.93 5.08
CA PHE A 87 -1.97 14.42 6.28
C PHE A 87 -2.86 14.14 7.50
N HIS A 88 -4.17 14.34 7.40
CA HIS A 88 -5.07 14.29 8.57
C HIS A 88 -5.36 12.86 9.04
N ASP A 89 -5.69 11.96 8.10
CA ASP A 89 -6.18 10.62 8.44
C ASP A 89 -5.11 9.54 8.36
N ASP A 90 -3.85 9.89 8.19
CA ASP A 90 -2.78 8.93 7.99
C ASP A 90 -2.32 8.23 9.26
N GLY A 91 -2.21 8.95 10.37
CA GLY A 91 -1.76 8.35 11.63
C GLY A 91 -1.89 9.22 12.88
N TRP A 92 -2.32 10.46 12.78
CA TRP A 92 -2.38 11.39 13.92
C TRP A 92 -3.77 11.62 14.48
N GLY A 93 -4.81 11.43 13.69
CA GLY A 93 -6.20 11.64 14.08
C GLY A 93 -6.87 10.36 14.60
N PRO A 94 -8.22 10.37 14.68
CA PRO A 94 -9.00 9.20 15.05
C PRO A 94 -8.90 8.07 14.01
N ASN A 95 -8.70 8.42 12.75
CA ASN A 95 -8.41 7.47 11.69
C ASN A 95 -6.89 7.27 11.57
N ARG A 96 -6.48 6.06 11.22
CA ARG A 96 -5.08 5.68 11.08
C ARG A 96 -4.91 4.83 9.85
N ASP A 97 -5.13 5.44 8.71
CA ASP A 97 -5.20 4.73 7.42
C ASP A 97 -3.88 4.02 7.08
N GLY A 98 -2.75 4.61 7.41
CA GLY A 98 -1.45 3.97 7.23
C GLY A 98 -1.30 2.70 8.05
N TYR A 99 -1.66 2.76 9.33
CA TYR A 99 -1.65 1.60 10.21
C TYR A 99 -2.63 0.53 9.73
N ASP A 100 -3.87 0.92 9.45
CA ASP A 100 -4.92 -0.02 9.03
C ASP A 100 -4.53 -0.72 7.72
N THR A 101 -3.85 -0.02 6.81
CA THR A 101 -3.37 -0.60 5.56
C THR A 101 -2.24 -1.60 5.80
N VAL A 102 -1.28 -1.29 6.67
CA VAL A 102 -0.21 -2.22 7.04
C VAL A 102 -0.79 -3.49 7.67
N GLU A 103 -1.74 -3.36 8.58
CA GLU A 103 -2.41 -4.50 9.20
C GLU A 103 -3.20 -5.32 8.17
N TRP A 104 -3.88 -4.66 7.24
CA TRP A 104 -4.57 -5.35 6.16
C TRP A 104 -3.60 -6.20 5.32
N ILE A 105 -2.46 -5.64 4.93
CA ILE A 105 -1.43 -6.36 4.18
C ILE A 105 -0.93 -7.56 4.97
N ALA A 106 -0.63 -7.38 6.25
CA ALA A 106 -0.07 -8.41 7.10
C ALA A 106 -1.01 -9.62 7.25
N GLN A 107 -2.32 -9.41 7.15
CA GLN A 107 -3.34 -10.45 7.27
C GLN A 107 -3.63 -11.19 5.97
N GLN A 108 -3.10 -10.75 4.84
CA GLN A 108 -3.34 -11.40 3.56
C GLN A 108 -2.62 -12.75 3.49
N PRO A 109 -3.25 -13.78 2.89
CA PRO A 109 -2.64 -15.11 2.80
C PRO A 109 -1.32 -15.14 2.02
N TRP A 110 -1.12 -14.20 1.11
CA TRP A 110 0.10 -14.08 0.33
C TRP A 110 1.23 -13.32 1.05
N SER A 111 0.95 -12.72 2.20
CA SER A 111 1.92 -11.92 2.96
C SER A 111 2.64 -12.75 4.02
N ASN A 112 3.95 -12.59 4.13
CA ASN A 112 4.73 -13.18 5.23
C ASN A 112 4.78 -12.30 6.49
N GLY A 113 4.05 -11.18 6.51
CA GLY A 113 4.00 -10.25 7.63
C GLY A 113 5.12 -9.23 7.69
N ARG A 114 6.10 -9.30 6.79
CA ARG A 114 7.17 -8.31 6.66
C ARG A 114 6.78 -7.26 5.63
N ILE A 115 6.76 -6.00 6.03
CA ILE A 115 6.31 -4.91 5.20
C ILE A 115 7.33 -3.78 5.25
N GLY A 116 7.86 -3.44 4.07
CA GLY A 116 8.64 -2.23 3.86
C GLY A 116 7.75 -1.13 3.29
N THR A 117 8.20 0.10 3.40
CA THR A 117 7.47 1.26 2.88
C THR A 117 8.33 2.02 1.89
N LEU A 118 7.69 2.54 0.86
CA LEU A 118 8.32 3.35 -0.17
C LEU A 118 7.61 4.69 -0.27
N GLY A 119 8.36 5.74 -0.57
CA GLY A 119 7.75 7.02 -0.85
C GLY A 119 8.71 8.18 -0.72
N SER A 120 8.46 9.22 -1.50
CA SER A 120 9.16 10.49 -1.43
C SER A 120 8.14 11.62 -1.25
N SER A 121 8.56 12.76 -0.70
CA SER A 121 7.72 13.93 -0.50
C SER A 121 6.44 13.58 0.27
N HIS A 122 5.26 13.90 -0.25
CA HIS A 122 3.96 13.58 0.39
C HIS A 122 3.81 12.08 0.65
N ASN A 123 4.15 11.24 -0.31
CA ASN A 123 4.07 9.79 -0.16
C ASN A 123 4.92 9.29 1.02
N GLY A 124 6.10 9.85 1.20
CA GLY A 124 6.96 9.55 2.34
C GLY A 124 6.34 9.98 3.67
N ILE A 125 5.72 11.15 3.71
CA ILE A 125 5.11 11.70 4.93
C ILE A 125 3.92 10.85 5.39
N VAL A 126 3.03 10.46 4.49
CA VAL A 126 1.84 9.68 4.84
C VAL A 126 2.20 8.26 5.33
N ILE A 127 3.35 7.76 4.92
CA ILE A 127 3.88 6.48 5.40
C ILE A 127 4.52 6.63 6.78
N LEU A 128 5.26 7.72 7.01
CA LEU A 128 5.90 7.97 8.30
C LEU A 128 4.91 8.10 9.47
N ALA A 129 3.66 8.39 9.18
CA ALA A 129 2.62 8.41 10.21
C ALA A 129 2.29 7.01 10.76
N ALA A 130 2.46 5.96 9.96
CA ALA A 130 2.17 4.59 10.35
C ALA A 130 3.07 4.06 11.49
N PRO A 131 4.40 4.31 11.51
CA PRO A 131 5.31 3.76 12.51
C PRO A 131 5.09 4.21 13.95
N ARG A 132 4.19 5.11 14.20
CA ARG A 132 3.90 5.56 15.58
C ARG A 132 3.18 4.52 16.44
N HIS A 133 2.67 3.45 15.81
CA HIS A 133 2.04 2.37 16.55
C HIS A 133 3.02 1.22 16.74
N PRO A 134 3.21 0.71 17.99
CA PRO A 134 4.20 -0.33 18.28
C PRO A 134 4.06 -1.60 17.43
N GLU A 135 2.85 -1.98 17.09
CA GLU A 135 2.60 -3.17 16.28
C GLU A 135 3.06 -3.00 14.84
N VAL A 136 2.89 -1.80 14.28
CA VAL A 136 3.37 -1.48 12.93
C VAL A 136 4.89 -1.51 12.89
N LEU A 137 5.56 -0.99 13.91
CA LEU A 137 7.01 -1.01 13.99
C LEU A 137 7.59 -2.42 13.93
N ARG A 138 6.90 -3.40 14.48
CA ARG A 138 7.32 -4.81 14.41
C ARG A 138 7.19 -5.37 13.00
N ARG A 139 6.29 -4.84 12.19
CA ARG A 139 6.04 -5.32 10.82
C ARG A 139 6.94 -4.67 9.77
N ILE A 140 7.42 -3.47 10.05
CA ILE A 140 8.24 -2.67 9.13
C ILE A 140 9.74 -2.96 9.30
N SER A 141 10.13 -3.77 10.25
CA SER A 141 11.52 -4.12 10.50
C SER A 141 12.13 -5.06 9.44
#